data_43472846b60c311d49c019e85445b9dd
#
_entry.id   43472846b60c311d49c019e85445b9dd
#
_cell.length_a   1.000
_cell.length_b   1.000
_cell.length_c   1.000
_cell.angle_alpha   90.00
_cell.angle_beta   90.00
_cell.angle_gamma   90.00
#
_symmetry.space_group_name_H-M   'P 1'
#
loop_
_entity.id
_entity.type
_entity.pdbx_description
1 polymer ?
#
loop_
_entity_poly.entity_id
_entity_poly.type
_entity_poly.pdbx_seq_one_letter_code
_entity_poly.pdbx_strand_id
1 'polypeptide(L)'
;MNREQISGIAHAGHPIKAPLDDDSVRRLLDHGAPRGDERVLDLGCGSAEWLLRALAAHPSLHAEGVDVSEQALELAGRSADRLGVRARLVLHQQEAADFVPAQSFDLVLSVGATHAFGGLLPTLAAARKHLAPGGRVLIGDGFWDRTPSPEAFELFGELDDLATTVDRVVADGWTPVHGHVSSRRELDDYEWACWGSLASWALDRPGDPDAAEALATATARRTEWLHSYRDSFGFLTLVLRPTSG
;
A
#
# COMPACT_ATOMS: atom_id res chain seq x y z
N MET A 1 -1.28 -20.83 -11.40
CA MET A 1 -0.66 -19.99 -10.30
C MET A 1 -1.72 -19.59 -9.28
N ASN A 2 -1.38 -19.43 -7.99
CA ASN A 2 -2.29 -18.80 -7.04
C ASN A 2 -2.13 -17.27 -7.03
N ARG A 3 -3.09 -16.55 -6.40
CA ARG A 3 -3.13 -15.08 -6.36
C ARG A 3 -1.85 -14.47 -5.74
N GLU A 4 -1.29 -15.14 -4.74
CA GLU A 4 -0.09 -14.69 -4.03
C GLU A 4 1.16 -14.78 -4.90
N GLN A 5 1.33 -15.88 -5.66
CA GLN A 5 2.41 -16.04 -6.62
C GLN A 5 2.34 -14.99 -7.73
N ILE A 6 1.13 -14.77 -8.29
CA ILE A 6 0.90 -13.71 -9.29
C ILE A 6 1.30 -12.35 -8.73
N SER A 7 0.83 -12.00 -7.53
CA SER A 7 1.16 -10.74 -6.86
C SER A 7 2.66 -10.61 -6.61
N GLY A 8 3.33 -11.67 -6.15
CA GLY A 8 4.77 -11.67 -5.90
C GLY A 8 5.59 -11.36 -7.14
N ILE A 9 5.23 -11.97 -8.28
CA ILE A 9 5.91 -11.73 -9.56
C ILE A 9 5.58 -10.34 -10.11
N ALA A 10 4.31 -9.95 -10.10
CA ALA A 10 3.86 -8.66 -10.63
C ALA A 10 4.59 -7.48 -9.96
N HIS A 11 4.78 -7.54 -8.65
CA HIS A 11 5.40 -6.45 -7.90
C HIS A 11 6.92 -6.59 -7.71
N ALA A 12 7.57 -7.55 -8.38
CA ALA A 12 9.03 -7.71 -8.27
C ALA A 12 9.79 -6.46 -8.73
N GLY A 13 9.29 -5.77 -9.76
CA GLY A 13 9.85 -4.52 -10.28
C GLY A 13 9.35 -3.25 -9.60
N HIS A 14 8.34 -3.35 -8.70
CA HIS A 14 7.75 -2.21 -7.99
C HIS A 14 7.30 -2.62 -6.57
N PRO A 15 8.25 -2.76 -5.63
CA PRO A 15 7.98 -3.40 -4.34
C PRO A 15 7.06 -2.61 -3.40
N ILE A 16 6.86 -1.32 -3.63
CA ILE A 16 5.92 -0.47 -2.86
C ILE A 16 4.45 -0.95 -2.98
N LYS A 17 4.10 -1.67 -4.05
CA LYS A 17 2.75 -2.19 -4.32
C LYS A 17 1.66 -1.12 -4.32
N ALA A 18 2.02 0.10 -4.67
CA ALA A 18 1.13 1.25 -4.84
C ALA A 18 1.72 2.15 -5.93
N PRO A 19 0.93 2.94 -6.66
CA PRO A 19 1.41 3.79 -7.76
C PRO A 19 2.10 5.06 -7.23
N LEU A 20 3.26 4.88 -6.62
CA LEU A 20 4.08 5.92 -6.00
C LEU A 20 5.55 5.71 -6.37
N ASP A 21 6.24 6.77 -6.71
CA ASP A 21 7.68 6.73 -6.88
C ASP A 21 8.43 6.82 -5.52
N ASP A 22 9.73 6.55 -5.55
CA ASP A 22 10.57 6.54 -4.35
C ASP A 22 10.60 7.89 -3.63
N ASP A 23 10.57 8.99 -4.38
CA ASP A 23 10.57 10.35 -3.81
C ASP A 23 9.23 10.70 -3.15
N SER A 24 8.12 10.24 -3.72
CA SER A 24 6.79 10.41 -3.14
C SER A 24 6.65 9.61 -1.85
N VAL A 25 7.12 8.35 -1.85
CA VAL A 25 7.15 7.51 -0.63
C VAL A 25 8.00 8.15 0.47
N ARG A 26 9.21 8.64 0.12
CA ARG A 26 10.09 9.31 1.08
C ARG A 26 9.41 10.53 1.70
N ARG A 27 8.83 11.44 0.88
CA ARG A 27 8.11 12.62 1.38
C ARG A 27 6.95 12.26 2.30
N LEU A 28 6.17 11.23 1.95
CA LEU A 28 5.06 10.76 2.78
C LEU A 28 5.55 10.21 4.13
N LEU A 29 6.64 9.45 4.15
CA LEU A 29 7.25 8.95 5.38
C LEU A 29 7.84 10.09 6.22
N ASP A 30 8.51 11.09 5.63
CA ASP A 30 9.03 12.29 6.33
C ASP A 30 7.91 13.07 7.02
N HIS A 31 6.73 13.18 6.39
CA HIS A 31 5.53 13.79 6.99
C HIS A 31 4.85 12.89 8.02
N GLY A 32 4.89 11.57 7.82
CA GLY A 32 4.33 10.57 8.73
C GLY A 32 5.14 10.44 10.03
N ALA A 33 6.45 10.37 9.91
CA ALA A 33 7.39 10.12 11.00
C ALA A 33 8.45 11.25 11.10
N PRO A 34 8.06 12.49 11.45
CA PRO A 34 8.94 13.66 11.37
C PRO A 34 10.03 13.73 12.45
N ARG A 35 9.96 12.92 13.49
CA ARG A 35 10.99 12.91 14.56
C ARG A 35 12.11 11.91 14.25
N GLY A 36 11.80 10.84 13.50
CA GLY A 36 12.73 9.75 13.17
C GLY A 36 12.97 8.75 14.31
N ASP A 37 12.18 8.81 15.39
CA ASP A 37 12.20 7.87 16.51
C ASP A 37 10.84 7.23 16.78
N GLU A 38 9.91 7.40 15.84
CA GLU A 38 8.55 6.93 15.92
C GLU A 38 8.47 5.40 16.04
N ARG A 39 7.41 4.96 16.69
CA ARG A 39 6.91 3.59 16.60
C ARG A 39 5.88 3.52 15.50
N VAL A 40 6.15 2.70 14.51
CA VAL A 40 5.36 2.60 13.29
C VAL A 40 4.67 1.24 13.20
N LEU A 41 3.39 1.24 12.89
CA LEU A 41 2.60 0.03 12.58
C LEU A 41 2.15 0.09 11.12
N ASP A 42 2.24 -1.02 10.40
CA ASP A 42 1.70 -1.17 9.05
C ASP A 42 0.67 -2.30 9.01
N LEU A 43 -0.59 -1.94 8.75
CA LEU A 43 -1.74 -2.85 8.68
C LEU A 43 -1.96 -3.31 7.23
N GLY A 44 -1.60 -4.56 6.94
CA GLY A 44 -1.51 -5.11 5.59
C GLY A 44 -0.16 -4.80 4.95
N CYS A 45 0.92 -5.03 5.69
CA CYS A 45 2.27 -4.60 5.32
C CYS A 45 2.88 -5.31 4.10
N GLY A 46 2.34 -6.46 3.69
CA GLY A 46 2.93 -7.28 2.64
C GLY A 46 4.40 -7.60 2.91
N SER A 47 5.29 -7.27 1.96
CA SER A 47 6.73 -7.41 2.13
C SER A 47 7.38 -6.29 2.96
N ALA A 48 6.60 -5.50 3.67
CA ALA A 48 7.00 -4.43 4.59
C ALA A 48 7.87 -3.32 3.95
N GLU A 49 7.71 -3.06 2.67
CA GLU A 49 8.58 -2.11 1.95
C GLU A 49 8.52 -0.70 2.53
N TRP A 50 7.33 -0.23 2.95
CA TRP A 50 7.17 1.03 3.64
C TRP A 50 7.98 1.10 4.94
N LEU A 51 7.87 0.05 5.76
CA LEU A 51 8.60 -0.07 7.02
C LEU A 51 10.10 -0.17 6.82
N LEU A 52 10.55 -0.96 5.82
CA LEU A 52 11.97 -1.11 5.51
C LEU A 52 12.61 0.21 5.10
N ARG A 53 11.92 1.03 4.31
CA ARG A 53 12.38 2.37 3.92
C ARG A 53 12.43 3.32 5.11
N ALA A 54 11.41 3.33 5.97
CA ALA A 54 11.40 4.12 7.19
C ALA A 54 12.56 3.73 8.14
N LEU A 55 12.76 2.43 8.37
CA LEU A 55 13.82 1.90 9.21
C LEU A 55 15.23 2.18 8.68
N ALA A 56 15.41 2.15 7.35
CA ALA A 56 16.68 2.47 6.71
C ALA A 56 17.03 3.95 6.81
N ALA A 57 16.00 4.83 6.69
CA ALA A 57 16.19 6.27 6.79
C ALA A 57 16.41 6.76 8.23
N HIS A 58 15.81 6.08 9.22
CA HIS A 58 15.77 6.55 10.61
C HIS A 58 16.30 5.48 11.57
N PRO A 59 17.54 5.62 12.08
CA PRO A 59 18.18 4.61 12.95
C PRO A 59 17.49 4.36 14.30
N SER A 60 16.70 5.33 14.80
CA SER A 60 16.00 5.23 16.08
C SER A 60 14.54 4.77 15.95
N LEU A 61 14.02 4.63 14.74
CA LEU A 61 12.65 4.19 14.47
C LEU A 61 12.50 2.68 14.72
N HIS A 62 11.35 2.27 15.25
CA HIS A 62 10.95 0.87 15.42
C HIS A 62 9.64 0.61 14.68
N ALA A 63 9.50 -0.57 14.09
CA ALA A 63 8.35 -0.88 13.26
C ALA A 63 7.75 -2.26 13.57
N GLU A 64 6.42 -2.34 13.44
CA GLU A 64 5.68 -3.59 13.45
C GLU A 64 4.85 -3.68 12.17
N GLY A 65 4.84 -4.84 11.51
CA GLY A 65 4.06 -5.11 10.31
C GLY A 65 3.13 -6.29 10.52
N VAL A 66 1.90 -6.18 10.03
CA VAL A 66 0.89 -7.23 10.11
C VAL A 66 0.44 -7.61 8.70
N ASP A 67 0.50 -8.88 8.36
CA ASP A 67 -0.02 -9.40 7.09
C ASP A 67 -0.40 -10.88 7.23
N VAL A 68 -1.31 -11.36 6.40
CA VAL A 68 -1.72 -12.78 6.37
C VAL A 68 -0.75 -13.65 5.57
N SER A 69 0.01 -13.06 4.64
CA SER A 69 0.89 -13.76 3.71
C SER A 69 2.22 -14.13 4.36
N GLU A 70 2.39 -15.41 4.69
CA GLU A 70 3.65 -15.95 5.19
C GLU A 70 4.80 -15.66 4.23
N GLN A 71 4.60 -15.87 2.93
CA GLN A 71 5.61 -15.63 1.89
C GLN A 71 6.05 -14.16 1.85
N ALA A 72 5.11 -13.22 1.98
CA ALA A 72 5.43 -11.79 1.99
C ALA A 72 6.23 -11.40 3.25
N LEU A 73 5.84 -11.92 4.42
CA LEU A 73 6.53 -11.69 5.69
C LEU A 73 7.95 -12.31 5.71
N GLU A 74 8.13 -13.50 5.12
CA GLU A 74 9.46 -14.06 4.94
C GLU A 74 10.36 -13.19 4.06
N LEU A 75 9.80 -12.64 2.95
CA LEU A 75 10.52 -11.72 2.08
C LEU A 75 10.90 -10.44 2.84
N ALA A 76 9.98 -9.90 3.64
CA ALA A 76 10.23 -8.76 4.53
C ALA A 76 11.38 -9.03 5.51
N GLY A 77 11.38 -10.20 6.17
CA GLY A 77 12.45 -10.63 7.07
C GLY A 77 13.81 -10.68 6.38
N ARG A 78 13.90 -11.37 5.24
CA ARG A 78 15.14 -11.44 4.43
C ARG A 78 15.63 -10.06 3.97
N SER A 79 14.71 -9.16 3.62
CA SER A 79 15.06 -7.79 3.23
C SER A 79 15.55 -6.96 4.41
N ALA A 80 14.94 -7.13 5.60
CA ALA A 80 15.36 -6.49 6.84
C ALA A 80 16.78 -6.93 7.27
N ASP A 81 17.10 -8.23 7.09
CA ASP A 81 18.45 -8.76 7.35
C ASP A 81 19.49 -8.13 6.42
N ARG A 82 19.20 -8.05 5.11
CA ARG A 82 20.10 -7.43 4.13
C ARG A 82 20.35 -5.93 4.39
N LEU A 83 19.34 -5.23 4.90
CA LEU A 83 19.43 -3.81 5.26
C LEU A 83 20.00 -3.57 6.66
N GLY A 84 20.24 -4.63 7.46
CA GLY A 84 20.71 -4.49 8.84
C GLY A 84 19.70 -3.88 9.81
N VAL A 85 18.41 -3.94 9.49
CA VAL A 85 17.34 -3.32 10.29
C VAL A 85 16.47 -4.35 11.05
N ARG A 86 16.77 -5.63 10.93
CA ARG A 86 15.96 -6.75 11.46
C ARG A 86 15.66 -6.63 12.95
N ALA A 87 16.59 -6.14 13.74
CA ALA A 87 16.41 -5.98 15.20
C ALA A 87 15.36 -4.92 15.59
N ARG A 88 14.93 -4.09 14.65
CA ARG A 88 13.95 -3.00 14.86
C ARG A 88 12.62 -3.26 14.14
N LEU A 89 12.45 -4.44 13.53
CA LEU A 89 11.24 -4.86 12.81
C LEU A 89 10.64 -6.10 13.46
N VAL A 90 9.37 -6.00 13.86
CA VAL A 90 8.55 -7.14 14.30
C VAL A 90 7.49 -7.42 13.22
N LEU A 91 7.30 -8.69 12.88
CA LEU A 91 6.33 -9.12 11.87
C LEU A 91 5.33 -10.08 12.51
N HIS A 92 4.05 -9.86 12.24
CA HIS A 92 2.92 -10.64 12.76
C HIS A 92 2.14 -11.26 11.60
N GLN A 93 2.04 -12.60 11.59
CA GLN A 93 1.25 -13.33 10.61
C GLN A 93 -0.18 -13.52 11.12
N GLN A 94 -1.08 -12.60 10.79
CA GLN A 94 -2.50 -12.68 11.14
C GLN A 94 -3.32 -11.68 10.33
N GLU A 95 -4.66 -11.76 10.45
CA GLU A 95 -5.56 -10.74 9.92
C GLU A 95 -5.28 -9.39 10.59
N ALA A 96 -5.11 -8.34 9.77
CA ALA A 96 -4.83 -7.00 10.28
C ALA A 96 -5.99 -6.42 11.09
N ALA A 97 -7.22 -6.81 10.77
CA ALA A 97 -8.42 -6.41 11.52
C ALA A 97 -8.48 -6.98 12.95
N ASP A 98 -7.83 -8.12 13.20
CA ASP A 98 -7.80 -8.82 14.47
C ASP A 98 -6.55 -8.48 15.31
N PHE A 99 -5.67 -7.64 14.79
CA PHE A 99 -4.43 -7.29 15.48
C PHE A 99 -4.68 -6.45 16.72
N VAL A 100 -4.14 -6.91 17.84
CA VAL A 100 -4.20 -6.22 19.14
C VAL A 100 -2.77 -6.02 19.65
N PRO A 101 -2.21 -4.82 19.52
CA PRO A 101 -0.86 -4.54 19.97
C PRO A 101 -0.74 -4.39 21.49
N ALA A 102 0.46 -4.62 22.03
CA ALA A 102 0.75 -4.38 23.44
C ALA A 102 0.89 -2.88 23.80
N GLN A 103 1.04 -2.02 22.81
CA GLN A 103 1.28 -0.58 22.98
C GLN A 103 0.84 0.22 21.74
N SER A 104 0.65 1.54 21.92
CA SER A 104 0.24 2.44 20.84
C SER A 104 1.41 2.84 19.94
N PHE A 105 1.09 3.37 18.75
CA PHE A 105 2.04 3.78 17.72
C PHE A 105 1.94 5.26 17.40
N ASP A 106 3.07 5.86 17.08
CA ASP A 106 3.13 7.25 16.65
C ASP A 106 2.68 7.43 15.20
N LEU A 107 2.85 6.38 14.37
CA LEU A 107 2.38 6.31 13.00
C LEU A 107 1.73 4.95 12.72
N VAL A 108 0.53 4.97 12.16
CA VAL A 108 -0.14 3.77 11.64
C VAL A 108 -0.28 3.93 10.13
N LEU A 109 0.22 2.95 9.36
CA LEU A 109 0.10 2.88 7.90
C LEU A 109 -0.97 1.87 7.48
N SER A 110 -1.63 2.15 6.36
CA SER A 110 -2.34 1.19 5.53
C SER A 110 -2.44 1.73 4.10
N VAL A 111 -1.63 1.25 3.19
CA VAL A 111 -1.58 1.73 1.81
C VAL A 111 -1.92 0.59 0.86
N GLY A 112 -3.03 0.73 0.10
CA GLY A 112 -3.51 -0.29 -0.82
C GLY A 112 -4.11 -1.53 -0.14
N ALA A 113 -4.38 -1.49 1.18
CA ALA A 113 -4.90 -2.59 1.97
C ALA A 113 -6.27 -2.30 2.64
N THR A 114 -6.94 -1.21 2.26
CA THR A 114 -8.23 -0.80 2.84
C THR A 114 -9.33 -1.83 2.66
N HIS A 115 -9.25 -2.67 1.63
CA HIS A 115 -10.18 -3.77 1.38
C HIS A 115 -10.22 -4.80 2.53
N ALA A 116 -9.13 -4.96 3.29
CA ALA A 116 -9.08 -5.86 4.45
C ALA A 116 -9.99 -5.41 5.61
N PHE A 117 -10.38 -4.14 5.62
CA PHE A 117 -11.24 -3.55 6.63
C PHE A 117 -12.63 -3.17 6.11
N GLY A 118 -12.89 -3.37 4.82
CA GLY A 118 -14.14 -2.98 4.17
C GLY A 118 -14.17 -1.53 3.66
N GLY A 119 -13.00 -0.94 3.38
CA GLY A 119 -12.82 0.38 2.76
C GLY A 119 -12.12 1.41 3.62
N LEU A 120 -12.02 2.64 3.10
CA LEU A 120 -11.23 3.73 3.67
C LEU A 120 -11.61 4.09 5.11
N LEU A 121 -12.88 4.42 5.38
CA LEU A 121 -13.31 4.86 6.72
C LEU A 121 -13.24 3.75 7.77
N PRO A 122 -13.64 2.49 7.51
CA PRO A 122 -13.39 1.39 8.42
C PRO A 122 -11.91 1.17 8.74
N THR A 123 -11.01 1.35 7.76
CA THR A 123 -9.56 1.28 7.98
C THR A 123 -9.09 2.40 8.91
N LEU A 124 -9.56 3.64 8.72
CA LEU A 124 -9.26 4.76 9.61
C LEU A 124 -9.78 4.52 11.03
N ALA A 125 -10.96 3.94 11.19
CA ALA A 125 -11.51 3.58 12.49
C ALA A 125 -10.66 2.48 13.19
N ALA A 126 -10.13 1.52 12.44
CA ALA A 126 -9.19 0.51 12.96
C ALA A 126 -7.86 1.16 13.35
N ALA A 127 -7.27 1.97 12.48
CA ALA A 127 -6.01 2.66 12.73
C ALA A 127 -6.07 3.56 13.98
N ARG A 128 -7.19 4.27 14.20
CA ARG A 128 -7.42 5.14 15.37
C ARG A 128 -7.22 4.41 16.70
N LYS A 129 -7.59 3.12 16.77
CA LYS A 129 -7.47 2.31 18.00
C LYS A 129 -6.01 2.04 18.38
N HIS A 130 -5.11 2.14 17.44
CA HIS A 130 -3.68 1.84 17.60
C HIS A 130 -2.82 3.10 17.82
N LEU A 131 -3.39 4.31 17.65
CA LEU A 131 -2.64 5.54 17.73
C LEU A 131 -2.27 5.93 19.17
N ALA A 132 -1.04 6.36 19.34
CA ALA A 132 -0.61 7.12 20.50
C ALA A 132 -1.19 8.55 20.50
N PRO A 133 -1.29 9.23 21.64
CA PRO A 133 -1.67 10.64 21.67
C PRO A 133 -0.78 11.49 20.76
N GLY A 134 -1.40 12.25 19.83
CA GLY A 134 -0.70 13.06 18.83
C GLY A 134 -0.16 12.28 17.62
N GLY A 135 -0.41 10.99 17.56
CA GLY A 135 0.00 10.11 16.45
C GLY A 135 -0.67 10.47 15.12
N ARG A 136 -0.19 9.85 14.05
CA ARG A 136 -0.60 10.07 12.66
C ARG A 136 -1.02 8.78 11.98
N VAL A 137 -1.87 8.91 10.97
CA VAL A 137 -2.18 7.82 10.04
C VAL A 137 -1.66 8.19 8.66
N LEU A 138 -1.01 7.25 7.98
CA LEU A 138 -0.67 7.33 6.58
C LEU A 138 -1.52 6.28 5.86
N ILE A 139 -2.47 6.73 5.03
CA ILE A 139 -3.41 5.85 4.34
C ILE A 139 -3.41 6.14 2.85
N GLY A 140 -3.49 5.09 2.03
CA GLY A 140 -3.58 5.22 0.58
C GLY A 140 -4.70 4.36 0.02
N ASP A 141 -5.52 4.96 -0.86
CA ASP A 141 -6.64 4.29 -1.52
C ASP A 141 -6.93 4.87 -2.90
N GLY A 142 -7.71 4.14 -3.71
CA GLY A 142 -8.19 4.58 -5.01
C GLY A 142 -9.32 5.59 -4.93
N PHE A 143 -9.46 6.41 -5.97
CA PHE A 143 -10.60 7.29 -6.18
C PHE A 143 -10.91 7.41 -7.67
N TRP A 144 -12.12 7.89 -8.02
CA TRP A 144 -12.44 8.21 -9.42
C TRP A 144 -12.04 9.66 -9.75
N ASP A 145 -10.99 9.81 -10.58
CA ASP A 145 -10.56 11.10 -11.11
C ASP A 145 -11.54 11.63 -12.17
N ARG A 146 -12.22 10.70 -12.87
CA ARG A 146 -13.31 10.96 -13.84
C ARG A 146 -14.34 9.86 -13.75
N THR A 147 -15.51 10.09 -14.36
CA THR A 147 -16.53 9.05 -14.49
C THR A 147 -15.95 7.78 -15.09
N PRO A 148 -16.01 6.64 -14.39
CA PRO A 148 -15.45 5.38 -14.88
C PRO A 148 -16.24 4.82 -16.06
N SER A 149 -15.59 4.01 -16.89
CA SER A 149 -16.29 3.15 -17.83
C SER A 149 -17.05 2.05 -17.08
N PRO A 150 -18.04 1.38 -17.69
CA PRO A 150 -18.69 0.23 -17.08
C PRO A 150 -17.69 -0.86 -16.65
N GLU A 151 -16.69 -1.13 -17.48
CA GLU A 151 -15.65 -2.12 -17.20
C GLU A 151 -14.75 -1.71 -16.04
N ALA A 152 -14.41 -0.42 -15.94
CA ALA A 152 -13.64 0.11 -14.79
C ALA A 152 -14.44 0.00 -13.50
N PHE A 153 -15.75 0.30 -13.56
CA PHE A 153 -16.64 0.15 -12.42
C PHE A 153 -16.80 -1.31 -11.96
N GLU A 154 -16.83 -2.26 -12.89
CA GLU A 154 -16.84 -3.70 -12.56
C GLU A 154 -15.56 -4.15 -11.84
N LEU A 155 -14.41 -3.54 -12.16
CA LEU A 155 -13.12 -3.87 -11.53
C LEU A 155 -12.97 -3.31 -10.11
N PHE A 156 -13.39 -2.06 -9.88
CA PHE A 156 -13.10 -1.33 -8.64
C PHE A 156 -14.34 -0.99 -7.81
N GLY A 157 -15.54 -1.12 -8.37
CA GLY A 157 -16.79 -0.79 -7.69
C GLY A 157 -17.00 0.70 -7.48
N GLU A 158 -17.77 1.03 -6.44
CA GLU A 158 -18.04 2.41 -6.05
C GLU A 158 -16.85 3.01 -5.33
N LEU A 159 -16.13 3.90 -6.01
CA LEU A 159 -15.18 4.81 -5.40
C LEU A 159 -15.74 6.23 -5.48
N ASP A 160 -15.49 7.02 -4.44
CA ASP A 160 -15.79 8.45 -4.46
C ASP A 160 -14.82 9.21 -5.38
N ASP A 161 -15.14 10.43 -5.79
CA ASP A 161 -14.18 11.35 -6.37
C ASP A 161 -13.23 11.90 -5.29
N LEU A 162 -12.15 12.58 -5.71
CA LEU A 162 -11.14 13.11 -4.82
C LEU A 162 -11.72 14.03 -3.72
N ALA A 163 -12.59 14.97 -4.10
CA ALA A 163 -13.15 15.94 -3.17
C ALA A 163 -14.04 15.24 -2.13
N THR A 164 -14.96 14.39 -2.60
CA THR A 164 -15.84 13.60 -1.74
C THR A 164 -15.05 12.69 -0.80
N THR A 165 -13.99 12.04 -1.29
CA THR A 165 -13.11 11.19 -0.46
C THR A 165 -12.49 11.98 0.68
N VAL A 166 -11.90 13.16 0.39
CA VAL A 166 -11.27 14.02 1.41
C VAL A 166 -12.32 14.59 2.37
N ASP A 167 -13.48 15.05 1.89
CA ASP A 167 -14.55 15.58 2.72
C ASP A 167 -15.09 14.52 3.71
N ARG A 168 -15.24 13.27 3.28
CA ARG A 168 -15.64 12.15 4.15
C ARG A 168 -14.60 11.86 5.22
N VAL A 169 -13.31 11.89 4.89
CA VAL A 169 -12.21 11.73 5.84
C VAL A 169 -12.24 12.85 6.89
N VAL A 170 -12.47 14.10 6.46
CA VAL A 170 -12.58 15.25 7.38
C VAL A 170 -13.84 15.13 8.26
N ALA A 171 -14.97 14.76 7.68
CA ALA A 171 -16.22 14.54 8.43
C ALA A 171 -16.12 13.41 9.47
N ASP A 172 -15.26 12.40 9.22
CA ASP A 172 -14.94 11.30 10.17
C ASP A 172 -13.99 11.74 11.31
N GLY A 173 -13.66 13.03 11.41
CA GLY A 173 -12.85 13.59 12.48
C GLY A 173 -11.34 13.43 12.27
N TRP A 174 -10.90 13.53 11.02
CA TRP A 174 -9.49 13.57 10.65
C TRP A 174 -9.12 14.91 10.02
N THR A 175 -7.91 15.36 10.25
CA THR A 175 -7.33 16.53 9.61
C THR A 175 -6.18 16.09 8.69
N PRO A 176 -6.31 16.23 7.36
CA PRO A 176 -5.19 16.04 6.45
C PRO A 176 -4.08 17.05 6.74
N VAL A 177 -2.89 16.57 7.07
CA VAL A 177 -1.70 17.41 7.32
C VAL A 177 -0.70 17.35 6.18
N HIS A 178 -0.81 16.34 5.33
CA HIS A 178 -0.12 16.21 4.05
C HIS A 178 -0.92 15.28 3.14
N GLY A 179 -0.78 15.43 1.81
CA GLY A 179 -1.42 14.57 0.84
C GLY A 179 -0.61 14.48 -0.44
N HIS A 180 -0.74 13.35 -1.13
CA HIS A 180 -0.16 13.09 -2.43
C HIS A 180 -1.21 12.42 -3.31
N VAL A 181 -1.48 13.01 -4.46
CA VAL A 181 -2.25 12.39 -5.54
C VAL A 181 -1.23 11.86 -6.54
N SER A 182 -1.26 10.58 -6.80
CA SER A 182 -0.35 9.95 -7.73
C SER A 182 -0.49 10.57 -9.12
N SER A 183 0.63 10.99 -9.68
CA SER A 183 0.68 11.51 -11.04
C SER A 183 0.33 10.40 -12.05
N ARG A 184 -0.11 10.81 -13.25
CA ARG A 184 -0.33 9.85 -14.35
C ARG A 184 0.92 9.02 -14.64
N ARG A 185 2.10 9.60 -14.48
CA ARG A 185 3.36 8.89 -14.65
C ARG A 185 3.57 7.80 -13.60
N GLU A 186 3.33 8.08 -12.32
CA GLU A 186 3.44 7.07 -11.25
C GLU A 186 2.45 5.92 -11.45
N LEU A 187 1.22 6.23 -11.89
CA LEU A 187 0.22 5.23 -12.25
C LEU A 187 0.68 4.38 -13.45
N ASP A 188 1.17 5.00 -14.51
CA ASP A 188 1.69 4.30 -15.69
C ASP A 188 2.91 3.45 -15.30
N ASP A 189 3.89 3.98 -14.59
CA ASP A 189 5.11 3.27 -14.19
C ASP A 189 4.78 2.04 -13.32
N TYR A 190 3.84 2.17 -12.39
CA TYR A 190 3.34 1.06 -11.56
C TYR A 190 2.70 -0.04 -12.40
N GLU A 191 1.78 0.32 -13.28
CA GLU A 191 1.09 -0.64 -14.14
C GLU A 191 2.05 -1.32 -15.11
N TRP A 192 2.94 -0.56 -15.77
CA TRP A 192 3.99 -1.12 -16.63
C TRP A 192 4.90 -2.08 -15.88
N ALA A 193 5.30 -1.77 -14.65
CA ALA A 193 6.11 -2.67 -13.83
C ALA A 193 5.36 -3.98 -13.53
N CYS A 194 4.06 -3.92 -13.20
CA CYS A 194 3.27 -5.09 -12.84
C CYS A 194 3.13 -6.08 -14.01
N TRP A 195 2.60 -5.65 -15.15
CA TRP A 195 2.46 -6.60 -16.27
C TRP A 195 3.79 -6.95 -16.94
N GLY A 196 4.76 -6.00 -16.95
CA GLY A 196 6.09 -6.23 -17.49
C GLY A 196 6.84 -7.32 -16.71
N SER A 197 6.75 -7.31 -15.39
CA SER A 197 7.34 -8.36 -14.53
C SER A 197 6.73 -9.73 -14.81
N LEU A 198 5.41 -9.82 -14.92
CA LEU A 198 4.71 -11.07 -15.25
C LEU A 198 5.09 -11.58 -16.65
N ALA A 199 5.11 -10.69 -17.65
CA ALA A 199 5.45 -11.05 -19.02
C ALA A 199 6.91 -11.52 -19.12
N SER A 200 7.86 -10.79 -18.51
CA SER A 200 9.27 -11.17 -18.50
C SER A 200 9.48 -12.51 -17.80
N TRP A 201 8.86 -12.70 -16.63
CA TRP A 201 8.94 -13.97 -15.90
C TRP A 201 8.49 -15.15 -16.77
N ALA A 202 7.37 -15.01 -17.48
CA ALA A 202 6.82 -16.03 -18.35
C ALA A 202 7.72 -16.32 -19.57
N LEU A 203 8.24 -15.28 -20.22
CA LEU A 203 9.09 -15.41 -21.40
C LEU A 203 10.46 -16.01 -21.08
N ASP A 204 10.98 -15.74 -19.88
CA ASP A 204 12.23 -16.32 -19.39
C ASP A 204 12.10 -17.80 -18.99
N ARG A 205 10.85 -18.31 -18.86
CA ARG A 205 10.53 -19.66 -18.39
C ARG A 205 9.53 -20.39 -19.29
N PRO A 206 9.81 -20.55 -20.61
CA PRO A 206 8.82 -21.07 -21.56
C PRO A 206 8.41 -22.53 -21.29
N GLY A 207 9.18 -23.27 -20.49
CA GLY A 207 8.86 -24.65 -20.07
C GLY A 207 8.15 -24.75 -18.72
N ASP A 208 7.92 -23.64 -18.03
CA ASP A 208 7.21 -23.60 -16.75
C ASP A 208 5.70 -23.78 -16.99
N PRO A 209 5.01 -24.68 -16.25
CA PRO A 209 3.58 -24.89 -16.41
C PRO A 209 2.73 -23.64 -16.17
N ASP A 210 3.24 -22.70 -15.39
CA ASP A 210 2.55 -21.45 -15.04
C ASP A 210 2.84 -20.29 -16.02
N ALA A 211 3.77 -20.47 -16.98
CA ALA A 211 4.18 -19.40 -17.90
C ALA A 211 3.02 -18.86 -18.76
N ALA A 212 2.18 -19.74 -19.28
CA ALA A 212 1.03 -19.34 -20.10
C ALA A 212 0.01 -18.51 -19.30
N GLU A 213 -0.27 -18.88 -18.04
CA GLU A 213 -1.18 -18.16 -17.15
C GLU A 213 -0.61 -16.79 -16.76
N ALA A 214 0.68 -16.70 -16.44
CA ALA A 214 1.35 -15.43 -16.13
C ALA A 214 1.29 -14.46 -17.32
N LEU A 215 1.51 -14.94 -18.54
CA LEU A 215 1.43 -14.12 -19.75
C LEU A 215 -0.01 -13.68 -20.06
N ALA A 216 -1.00 -14.55 -19.83
CA ALA A 216 -2.41 -14.21 -19.96
C ALA A 216 -2.81 -13.12 -18.95
N THR A 217 -2.39 -13.25 -17.69
CA THR A 217 -2.61 -12.26 -16.62
C THR A 217 -1.96 -10.91 -16.97
N ALA A 218 -0.72 -10.92 -17.46
CA ALA A 218 -0.03 -9.70 -17.92
C ALA A 218 -0.81 -9.02 -19.05
N THR A 219 -1.33 -9.81 -20.01
CA THR A 219 -2.10 -9.30 -21.16
C THR A 219 -3.43 -8.70 -20.71
N ALA A 220 -4.16 -9.38 -19.82
CA ALA A 220 -5.42 -8.89 -19.27
C ALA A 220 -5.21 -7.56 -18.53
N ARG A 221 -4.27 -7.50 -17.58
CA ARG A 221 -3.97 -6.28 -16.82
C ARG A 221 -3.59 -5.09 -17.72
N ARG A 222 -2.74 -5.34 -18.72
CA ARG A 222 -2.38 -4.31 -19.70
C ARG A 222 -3.61 -3.79 -20.45
N THR A 223 -4.49 -4.68 -20.88
CA THR A 223 -5.71 -4.32 -21.63
C THR A 223 -6.66 -3.51 -20.75
N GLU A 224 -6.89 -3.97 -19.52
CA GLU A 224 -7.71 -3.26 -18.53
C GLU A 224 -7.17 -1.86 -18.25
N TRP A 225 -5.88 -1.72 -17.97
CA TRP A 225 -5.26 -0.41 -17.78
C TRP A 225 -5.46 0.49 -18.98
N LEU A 226 -4.99 0.09 -20.15
CA LEU A 226 -4.93 0.94 -21.32
C LEU A 226 -6.30 1.30 -21.90
N HIS A 227 -7.32 0.46 -21.72
CA HIS A 227 -8.61 0.62 -22.38
C HIS A 227 -9.80 0.85 -21.43
N SER A 228 -9.66 0.54 -20.14
CA SER A 228 -10.77 0.64 -19.20
C SER A 228 -10.59 1.74 -18.16
N TYR A 229 -9.50 1.76 -17.38
CA TYR A 229 -9.44 2.63 -16.20
C TYR A 229 -8.27 3.63 -16.16
N ARG A 230 -7.36 3.65 -17.14
CA ARG A 230 -6.22 4.58 -17.16
C ARG A 230 -6.62 6.04 -17.06
N ASP A 231 -7.71 6.45 -17.71
CA ASP A 231 -8.14 7.83 -17.78
C ASP A 231 -9.11 8.26 -16.67
N SER A 232 -9.57 7.31 -15.87
CA SER A 232 -10.58 7.55 -14.81
C SER A 232 -10.11 7.23 -13.40
N PHE A 233 -9.12 6.34 -13.24
CA PHE A 233 -8.63 5.95 -11.93
C PHE A 233 -7.54 6.89 -11.43
N GLY A 234 -7.62 7.26 -10.15
CA GLY A 234 -6.61 7.97 -9.39
C GLY A 234 -6.24 7.23 -8.10
N PHE A 235 -5.10 7.57 -7.51
CA PHE A 235 -4.68 7.04 -6.21
C PHE A 235 -4.26 8.20 -5.31
N LEU A 236 -4.84 8.23 -4.11
CA LEU A 236 -4.61 9.26 -3.09
C LEU A 236 -3.89 8.65 -1.89
N THR A 237 -2.85 9.32 -1.39
CA THR A 237 -2.23 8.98 -0.11
C THR A 237 -2.28 10.18 0.81
N LEU A 238 -2.78 10.01 2.03
CA LEU A 238 -2.95 11.06 3.03
C LEU A 238 -2.13 10.76 4.29
N VAL A 239 -1.52 11.80 4.83
CA VAL A 239 -1.04 11.82 6.22
C VAL A 239 -2.06 12.61 7.03
N LEU A 240 -2.66 11.95 8.01
CA LEU A 240 -3.79 12.42 8.79
C LEU A 240 -3.44 12.53 10.27
N ARG A 241 -4.06 13.49 10.94
CA ARG A 241 -4.10 13.54 12.41
C ARG A 241 -5.56 13.52 12.88
N PRO A 242 -5.86 12.86 14.01
CA PRO A 242 -7.19 13.01 14.61
C PRO A 242 -7.45 14.49 14.87
N THR A 243 -8.61 14.98 14.41
CA THR A 243 -9.10 16.30 14.84
C THR A 243 -9.39 16.19 16.32
N SER A 244 -8.76 17.03 17.14
CA SER A 244 -8.97 17.00 18.59
C SER A 244 -10.44 17.16 18.90
N GLY A 245 -11.04 16.17 19.57
CA GLY A 245 -12.33 16.27 20.22
C GLY A 245 -12.12 16.80 21.63
#